data_98f854e1ab7d7be1e864890b5142cd76
#
_entry.id   98f854e1ab7d7be1e864890b5142cd76
#
_cell.length_a   1.000
_cell.length_b   1.000
_cell.length_c   1.000
_cell.angle_alpha   90.00
_cell.angle_beta   90.00
_cell.angle_gamma   90.00
#
_symmetry.space_group_name_H-M   'P 1'
#
loop_
_entity.id
_entity.type
_entity.pdbx_description
1 polymer ?
#
loop_
_entity_poly.entity_id
_entity_poly.type
_entity_poly.pdbx_seq_one_letter_code
_entity_poly.pdbx_strand_id
1 'polypeptide(L)'
;FTYAEIKIGYVQVEKVLKQAPQTAASNKKLEKEFKGRSEKLKKDIKGVQTKEKSYKKNSVTMSKVERESAVKKIQNSKLDIQRMERALREDIDLRRREEISKLQVRINKAVEAVAKKESYDLILYQSVAYANKNVDITDVIIKALGPKK
;
A
#
# COMPACT_ATOMS: atom_id res chain seq x y z
N PHE A 1 -1.05 -52.53 10.31
CA PHE A 1 -1.49 -51.38 9.52
C PHE A 1 -0.67 -50.17 9.97
N THR A 2 0.25 -49.72 9.15
CA THR A 2 1.01 -48.49 9.40
C THR A 2 0.15 -47.34 8.86
N TYR A 3 -0.47 -46.58 9.74
CA TYR A 3 -1.08 -45.33 9.34
C TYR A 3 0.04 -44.36 8.98
N ALA A 4 0.11 -43.96 7.74
CA ALA A 4 1.00 -42.86 7.35
C ALA A 4 0.51 -41.61 8.07
N GLU A 5 1.37 -40.99 8.87
CA GLU A 5 1.07 -39.76 9.58
C GLU A 5 0.98 -38.60 8.56
N ILE A 6 -0.19 -37.96 8.47
CA ILE A 6 -0.43 -36.85 7.56
C ILE A 6 0.28 -35.61 8.11
N LYS A 7 1.17 -35.03 7.31
CA LYS A 7 1.90 -33.82 7.67
C LYS A 7 1.16 -32.58 7.18
N ILE A 8 0.66 -31.78 8.11
CA ILE A 8 -0.10 -30.55 7.85
C ILE A 8 0.72 -29.34 8.30
N GLY A 9 0.71 -28.30 7.46
CA GLY A 9 1.26 -26.99 7.78
C GLY A 9 0.20 -25.90 7.72
N TYR A 10 0.41 -24.82 8.48
CA TYR A 10 -0.41 -23.63 8.48
C TYR A 10 0.44 -22.38 8.26
N VAL A 11 -0.03 -21.48 7.40
CA VAL A 11 0.66 -20.21 7.08
C VAL A 11 -0.29 -19.04 7.33
N GLN A 12 0.15 -18.11 8.18
CA GLN A 12 -0.53 -16.84 8.39
C GLN A 12 -0.11 -15.85 7.30
N VAL A 13 -0.85 -15.83 6.19
CA VAL A 13 -0.51 -15.01 5.01
C VAL A 13 -0.41 -13.53 5.35
N GLU A 14 -1.27 -13.01 6.21
CA GLU A 14 -1.19 -11.61 6.65
C GLU A 14 0.11 -11.29 7.37
N LYS A 15 0.62 -12.20 8.21
CA LYS A 15 1.93 -12.05 8.86
C LYS A 15 3.05 -12.06 7.83
N VAL A 16 2.98 -12.98 6.86
CA VAL A 16 3.96 -13.02 5.76
C VAL A 16 3.94 -11.71 4.96
N LEU A 17 2.76 -11.22 4.58
CA LEU A 17 2.61 -9.95 3.86
C LEU A 17 3.17 -8.76 4.63
N LYS A 18 3.07 -8.74 5.95
CA LYS A 18 3.61 -7.67 6.80
C LYS A 18 5.12 -7.75 6.98
N GLN A 19 5.67 -8.94 7.12
CA GLN A 19 7.06 -9.16 7.53
C GLN A 19 8.01 -9.55 6.40
N ALA A 20 7.49 -9.90 5.24
CA ALA A 20 8.33 -10.25 4.09
C ALA A 20 9.24 -9.08 3.68
N PRO A 21 10.54 -9.32 3.41
CA PRO A 21 11.46 -8.28 2.95
C PRO A 21 10.96 -7.56 1.70
N GLN A 22 10.21 -8.25 0.85
CA GLN A 22 9.59 -7.70 -0.35
C GLN A 22 8.57 -6.62 -0.06
N THR A 23 7.89 -6.67 1.09
CA THR A 23 6.91 -5.66 1.50
C THR A 23 7.57 -4.30 1.75
N ALA A 24 8.66 -4.29 2.52
CA ALA A 24 9.43 -3.05 2.76
C ALA A 24 9.97 -2.47 1.45
N ALA A 25 10.40 -3.34 0.55
CA ALA A 25 10.88 -2.95 -0.76
C ALA A 25 9.80 -2.37 -1.67
N SER A 26 8.63 -2.97 -1.69
CA SER A 26 7.48 -2.45 -2.45
C SER A 26 7.04 -1.10 -1.91
N ASN A 27 7.01 -0.93 -0.60
CA ASN A 27 6.67 0.36 0.02
C ASN A 27 7.65 1.47 -0.40
N LYS A 28 8.96 1.21 -0.36
CA LYS A 28 9.98 2.17 -0.83
C LYS A 28 9.83 2.49 -2.31
N LYS A 29 9.52 1.50 -3.12
CA LYS A 29 9.28 1.69 -4.56
C LYS A 29 8.09 2.58 -4.82
N LEU A 30 6.96 2.34 -4.14
CA LEU A 30 5.76 3.15 -4.24
C LEU A 30 5.99 4.58 -3.75
N GLU A 31 6.68 4.75 -2.61
CA GLU A 31 7.05 6.06 -2.10
C GLU A 31 7.86 6.87 -3.13
N LYS A 32 8.86 6.24 -3.74
CA LYS A 32 9.68 6.86 -4.78
C LYS A 32 8.87 7.20 -6.04
N GLU A 33 7.99 6.29 -6.47
CA GLU A 33 7.13 6.44 -7.65
C GLU A 33 6.19 7.65 -7.51
N PHE A 34 5.60 7.84 -6.32
CA PHE A 34 4.60 8.89 -6.08
C PHE A 34 5.15 10.16 -5.43
N LYS A 35 6.44 10.20 -5.09
CA LYS A 35 7.08 11.34 -4.40
C LYS A 35 6.84 12.66 -5.12
N GLY A 36 7.10 12.71 -6.41
CA GLY A 36 6.96 13.95 -7.21
C GLY A 36 5.53 14.48 -7.21
N ARG A 37 4.54 13.59 -7.36
CA ARG A 37 3.11 13.97 -7.32
C ARG A 37 2.69 14.43 -5.93
N SER A 38 3.18 13.78 -4.88
CA SER A 38 2.90 14.15 -3.49
C SER A 38 3.50 15.53 -3.14
N GLU A 39 4.72 15.79 -3.57
CA GLU A 39 5.39 17.09 -3.35
C GLU A 39 4.69 18.21 -4.12
N LYS A 40 4.30 17.96 -5.37
CA LYS A 40 3.51 18.92 -6.16
C LYS A 40 2.19 19.25 -5.47
N LEU A 41 1.46 18.25 -5.03
CA LEU A 41 0.18 18.45 -4.33
C LEU A 41 0.36 19.29 -3.06
N LYS A 42 1.37 18.99 -2.24
CA LYS A 42 1.70 19.81 -1.05
C LYS A 42 2.00 21.27 -1.41
N LYS A 43 2.74 21.49 -2.50
CA LYS A 43 3.05 22.84 -3.00
C LYS A 43 1.78 23.57 -3.44
N ASP A 44 0.91 22.91 -4.17
CA ASP A 44 -0.34 23.49 -4.67
C ASP A 44 -1.29 23.85 -3.50
N ILE A 45 -1.39 23.00 -2.47
CA ILE A 45 -2.14 23.29 -1.24
C ILE A 45 -1.59 24.55 -0.54
N LYS A 46 -0.27 24.62 -0.35
CA LYS A 46 0.35 25.83 0.23
C LYS A 46 0.09 27.06 -0.62
N GLY A 47 0.14 26.95 -1.94
CA GLY A 47 -0.13 28.05 -2.86
C GLY A 47 -1.55 28.59 -2.71
N VAL A 48 -2.55 27.71 -2.56
CA VAL A 48 -3.94 28.13 -2.32
C VAL A 48 -4.10 28.78 -0.96
N GLN A 49 -3.51 28.21 0.08
CA GLN A 49 -3.53 28.82 1.43
C GLN A 49 -2.92 30.23 1.43
N THR A 50 -1.85 30.45 0.71
CA THR A 50 -1.22 31.77 0.55
C THR A 50 -2.15 32.73 -0.19
N LYS A 51 -2.79 32.29 -1.26
CA LYS A 51 -3.77 33.10 -2.00
C LYS A 51 -4.98 33.49 -1.13
N GLU A 52 -5.47 32.57 -0.31
CA GLU A 52 -6.57 32.83 0.64
C GLU A 52 -6.18 33.87 1.70
N LYS A 53 -4.98 33.74 2.28
CA LYS A 53 -4.46 34.71 3.24
C LYS A 53 -4.30 36.10 2.63
N SER A 54 -3.72 36.15 1.42
CA SER A 54 -3.56 37.39 0.66
C SER A 54 -4.91 38.03 0.32
N TYR A 55 -5.89 37.24 -0.11
CA TYR A 55 -7.22 37.71 -0.36
C TYR A 55 -7.89 38.31 0.87
N LYS A 56 -7.83 37.62 2.02
CA LYS A 56 -8.37 38.12 3.29
C LYS A 56 -7.78 39.45 3.69
N LYS A 57 -6.46 39.63 3.46
CA LYS A 57 -5.74 40.86 3.80
C LYS A 57 -6.08 42.01 2.85
N ASN A 58 -6.21 41.76 1.57
CA ASN A 58 -6.28 42.76 0.52
C ASN A 58 -7.70 43.00 -0.04
N SER A 59 -8.69 42.15 0.31
CA SER A 59 -10.03 42.26 -0.26
C SER A 59 -10.73 43.60 -0.01
N VAL A 60 -10.39 44.28 1.09
CA VAL A 60 -10.96 45.58 1.45
C VAL A 60 -10.61 46.65 0.44
N THR A 61 -9.42 46.57 -0.18
CA THR A 61 -8.92 47.56 -1.17
C THR A 61 -9.17 47.15 -2.61
N MET A 62 -9.69 45.93 -2.84
CA MET A 62 -10.00 45.44 -4.17
C MET A 62 -11.36 45.94 -4.68
N SER A 63 -11.45 46.16 -6.01
CA SER A 63 -12.71 46.37 -6.69
C SER A 63 -13.61 45.10 -6.62
N LYS A 64 -14.91 45.26 -6.89
CA LYS A 64 -15.84 44.16 -6.96
C LYS A 64 -15.38 43.05 -7.95
N VAL A 65 -14.96 43.49 -9.14
CA VAL A 65 -14.49 42.58 -10.21
C VAL A 65 -13.22 41.85 -9.80
N GLU A 66 -12.29 42.50 -9.16
CA GLU A 66 -11.05 41.87 -8.65
C GLU A 66 -11.36 40.83 -7.57
N ARG A 67 -12.26 41.13 -6.63
CA ARG A 67 -12.69 40.20 -5.60
C ARG A 67 -13.35 38.95 -6.19
N GLU A 68 -14.28 39.13 -7.12
CA GLU A 68 -14.97 38.01 -7.78
C GLU A 68 -13.98 37.14 -8.56
N SER A 69 -13.04 37.74 -9.28
CA SER A 69 -11.99 37.02 -9.99
C SER A 69 -11.07 36.24 -9.04
N ALA A 70 -10.64 36.86 -7.94
CA ALA A 70 -9.79 36.21 -6.94
C ALA A 70 -10.48 35.03 -6.28
N VAL A 71 -11.75 35.17 -5.88
CA VAL A 71 -12.54 34.09 -5.29
C VAL A 71 -12.69 32.93 -6.27
N LYS A 72 -13.02 33.22 -7.53
CA LYS A 72 -13.18 32.20 -8.57
C LYS A 72 -11.87 31.42 -8.80
N LYS A 73 -10.74 32.09 -8.85
CA LYS A 73 -9.42 31.46 -9.00
C LYS A 73 -9.08 30.56 -7.82
N ILE A 74 -9.38 30.99 -6.58
CA ILE A 74 -9.17 30.19 -5.37
C ILE A 74 -10.07 28.96 -5.40
N GLN A 75 -11.35 29.11 -5.71
CA GLN A 75 -12.30 28.00 -5.81
C GLN A 75 -11.86 26.97 -6.86
N ASN A 76 -11.48 27.41 -8.05
CA ASN A 76 -10.99 26.53 -9.11
C ASN A 76 -9.74 25.78 -8.67
N SER A 77 -8.78 26.45 -8.03
CA SER A 77 -7.58 25.82 -7.50
C SER A 77 -7.89 24.76 -6.43
N LYS A 78 -8.89 25.02 -5.57
CA LYS A 78 -9.36 24.01 -4.58
C LYS A 78 -9.96 22.78 -5.23
N LEU A 79 -10.77 22.96 -6.27
CA LEU A 79 -11.36 21.85 -7.02
C LEU A 79 -10.28 21.01 -7.72
N ASP A 80 -9.28 21.68 -8.29
CA ASP A 80 -8.14 20.97 -8.92
C ASP A 80 -7.33 20.17 -7.90
N ILE A 81 -7.09 20.74 -6.71
CA ILE A 81 -6.44 20.04 -5.60
C ILE A 81 -7.24 18.79 -5.19
N GLN A 82 -8.55 18.91 -5.03
CA GLN A 82 -9.42 17.77 -4.68
C GLN A 82 -9.35 16.65 -5.74
N ARG A 83 -9.33 17.01 -7.02
CA ARG A 83 -9.18 16.05 -8.12
C ARG A 83 -7.82 15.37 -8.09
N MET A 84 -6.74 16.14 -7.86
CA MET A 84 -5.39 15.60 -7.75
C MET A 84 -5.21 14.69 -6.54
N GLU A 85 -5.78 15.03 -5.39
CA GLU A 85 -5.77 14.19 -4.19
C GLU A 85 -6.46 12.86 -4.43
N ARG A 86 -7.65 12.90 -5.03
CA ARG A 86 -8.41 11.69 -5.36
C ARG A 86 -7.64 10.79 -6.32
N ALA A 87 -7.18 11.35 -7.43
CA ALA A 87 -6.42 10.62 -8.44
C ALA A 87 -5.14 10.00 -7.84
N LEU A 88 -4.40 10.76 -7.04
CA LEU A 88 -3.20 10.26 -6.38
C LEU A 88 -3.50 9.10 -5.43
N ARG A 89 -4.56 9.20 -4.63
CA ARG A 89 -4.99 8.15 -3.71
C ARG A 89 -5.41 6.88 -4.45
N GLU A 90 -6.23 7.02 -5.49
CA GLU A 90 -6.68 5.91 -6.32
C GLU A 90 -5.52 5.18 -7.00
N ASP A 91 -4.56 5.92 -7.53
CA ASP A 91 -3.36 5.35 -8.18
C ASP A 91 -2.46 4.64 -7.16
N ILE A 92 -2.24 5.21 -5.98
CA ILE A 92 -1.47 4.57 -4.89
C ILE A 92 -2.15 3.26 -4.47
N ASP A 93 -3.47 3.27 -4.29
CA ASP A 93 -4.23 2.09 -3.87
C ASP A 93 -4.20 0.99 -4.94
N LEU A 94 -4.31 1.36 -6.22
CA LEU A 94 -4.18 0.43 -7.33
C LEU A 94 -2.79 -0.20 -7.37
N ARG A 95 -1.75 0.62 -7.31
CA ARG A 95 -0.35 0.15 -7.33
C ARG A 95 -0.02 -0.72 -6.13
N ARG A 96 -0.56 -0.39 -4.95
CA ARG A 96 -0.40 -1.21 -3.74
C ARG A 96 -1.02 -2.59 -3.92
N ARG A 97 -2.23 -2.67 -4.46
CA ARG A 97 -2.90 -3.95 -4.76
C ARG A 97 -2.11 -4.79 -5.76
N GLU A 98 -1.54 -4.17 -6.79
CA GLU A 98 -0.68 -4.87 -7.75
C GLU A 98 0.58 -5.46 -7.09
N GLU A 99 1.24 -4.72 -6.22
CA GLU A 99 2.42 -5.21 -5.49
C GLU A 99 2.07 -6.34 -4.51
N ILE A 100 0.93 -6.24 -3.80
CA ILE A 100 0.41 -7.31 -2.94
C ILE A 100 0.11 -8.57 -3.77
N SER A 101 -0.51 -8.42 -4.92
CA SER A 101 -0.82 -9.53 -5.82
C SER A 101 0.44 -10.26 -6.31
N LYS A 102 1.49 -9.50 -6.67
CA LYS A 102 2.81 -10.06 -7.03
C LYS A 102 3.45 -10.83 -5.87
N LEU A 103 3.36 -10.28 -4.67
CA LEU A 103 3.89 -10.95 -3.48
C LEU A 103 3.11 -12.21 -3.15
N GLN A 104 1.78 -12.21 -3.31
CA GLN A 104 0.94 -13.40 -3.12
C GLN A 104 1.38 -14.55 -4.05
N VAL A 105 1.68 -14.25 -5.31
CA VAL A 105 2.22 -15.27 -6.25
C VAL A 105 3.55 -15.84 -5.75
N ARG A 106 4.43 -14.99 -5.22
CA ARG A 106 5.71 -15.44 -4.64
C ARG A 106 5.52 -16.29 -3.40
N ILE A 107 4.58 -15.92 -2.53
CA ILE A 107 4.22 -16.70 -1.34
C ILE A 107 3.74 -18.09 -1.75
N ASN A 108 2.83 -18.17 -2.71
CA ASN A 108 2.33 -19.46 -3.20
C ASN A 108 3.46 -20.36 -3.73
N LYS A 109 4.38 -19.79 -4.51
CA LYS A 109 5.56 -20.54 -5.00
C LYS A 109 6.48 -21.00 -3.87
N ALA A 110 6.71 -20.16 -2.86
CA ALA A 110 7.52 -20.52 -1.71
C ALA A 110 6.86 -21.64 -0.90
N VAL A 111 5.54 -21.57 -0.71
CA VAL A 111 4.77 -22.62 -0.03
C VAL A 111 4.84 -23.95 -0.78
N GLU A 112 4.66 -23.96 -2.09
CA GLU A 112 4.79 -25.17 -2.91
C GLU A 112 6.21 -25.76 -2.81
N ALA A 113 7.24 -24.93 -2.87
CA ALA A 113 8.63 -25.37 -2.77
C ALA A 113 8.92 -26.00 -1.40
N VAL A 114 8.47 -25.36 -0.31
CA VAL A 114 8.61 -25.89 1.05
C VAL A 114 7.80 -27.18 1.22
N ALA A 115 6.57 -27.23 0.71
CA ALA A 115 5.72 -28.41 0.77
C ALA A 115 6.39 -29.62 0.12
N LYS A 116 6.96 -29.46 -1.06
CA LYS A 116 7.66 -30.54 -1.77
C LYS A 116 8.95 -30.95 -1.07
N LYS A 117 9.76 -29.98 -0.62
CA LYS A 117 11.04 -30.22 0.04
C LYS A 117 10.88 -30.95 1.37
N GLU A 118 9.90 -30.54 2.17
CA GLU A 118 9.66 -31.05 3.53
C GLU A 118 8.54 -32.11 3.61
N SER A 119 8.04 -32.57 2.46
CA SER A 119 7.02 -33.61 2.36
C SER A 119 5.73 -33.31 3.14
N TYR A 120 5.21 -32.08 3.02
CA TYR A 120 3.88 -31.75 3.53
C TYR A 120 2.80 -32.35 2.64
N ASP A 121 1.77 -32.91 3.26
CA ASP A 121 0.58 -33.42 2.56
C ASP A 121 -0.45 -32.31 2.32
N LEU A 122 -0.53 -31.35 3.23
CA LEU A 122 -1.47 -30.24 3.16
C LEU A 122 -0.88 -28.98 3.82
N ILE A 123 -1.04 -27.83 3.16
CA ILE A 123 -0.74 -26.53 3.74
C ILE A 123 -1.98 -25.64 3.60
N LEU A 124 -2.41 -25.05 4.71
CA LEU A 124 -3.60 -24.19 4.82
C LEU A 124 -3.20 -22.75 5.04
N TYR A 125 -3.93 -21.81 4.42
CA TYR A 125 -3.71 -20.38 4.58
C TYR A 125 -4.74 -19.69 5.48
N GLN A 126 -6.00 -19.97 5.26
CA GLN A 126 -7.14 -19.24 5.82
C GLN A 126 -8.20 -20.20 6.35
N SER A 127 -9.18 -19.62 7.05
CA SER A 127 -10.32 -20.38 7.60
C SER A 127 -9.91 -21.45 8.62
N VAL A 128 -8.83 -21.20 9.35
CA VAL A 128 -8.35 -22.06 10.42
C VAL A 128 -8.73 -21.43 11.75
N ALA A 129 -9.58 -22.12 12.52
CA ALA A 129 -10.02 -21.65 13.82
C ALA A 129 -8.92 -21.71 14.88
N TYR A 130 -8.06 -22.73 14.80
CA TYR A 130 -6.96 -22.97 15.72
C TYR A 130 -5.83 -23.74 15.04
N ALA A 131 -4.61 -23.30 15.28
CA ALA A 131 -3.39 -24.03 14.90
C ALA A 131 -2.37 -23.87 16.03
N ASN A 132 -1.78 -24.97 16.49
CA ASN A 132 -0.71 -24.88 17.45
C ASN A 132 0.63 -24.51 16.77
N LYS A 133 1.64 -24.20 17.58
CA LYS A 133 2.97 -23.79 17.07
C LYS A 133 3.67 -24.84 16.21
N ASN A 134 3.35 -26.12 16.39
CA ASN A 134 4.02 -27.21 15.67
C ASN A 134 3.59 -27.29 14.20
N VAL A 135 2.39 -26.85 13.86
CA VAL A 135 1.89 -26.80 12.48
C VAL A 135 2.06 -25.43 11.83
N ASP A 136 2.37 -24.39 12.59
CA ASP A 136 2.60 -23.04 12.06
C ASP A 136 3.98 -22.92 11.42
N ILE A 137 4.02 -22.88 10.10
CA ILE A 137 5.25 -22.76 9.29
C ILE A 137 5.43 -21.35 8.71
N THR A 138 4.75 -20.35 9.25
CA THR A 138 4.79 -18.97 8.74
C THR A 138 6.21 -18.43 8.65
N ASP A 139 7.02 -18.61 9.70
CA ASP A 139 8.40 -18.10 9.72
C ASP A 139 9.30 -18.85 8.74
N VAL A 140 9.05 -20.14 8.48
CA VAL A 140 9.74 -20.92 7.45
C VAL A 140 9.45 -20.32 6.06
N ILE A 141 8.21 -19.95 5.79
CA ILE A 141 7.84 -19.33 4.51
C ILE A 141 8.47 -17.94 4.36
N ILE A 142 8.48 -17.13 5.42
CA ILE A 142 9.15 -15.81 5.40
C ILE A 142 10.64 -15.96 5.06
N LYS A 143 11.33 -16.94 5.65
CA LYS A 143 12.73 -17.26 5.32
C LYS A 143 12.88 -17.76 3.88
N ALA A 144 11.97 -18.59 3.40
CA ALA A 144 12.00 -19.13 2.04
C ALA A 144 11.82 -18.06 0.96
N LEU A 145 11.12 -16.96 1.26
CA LEU A 145 11.03 -15.80 0.37
C LEU A 145 12.36 -15.11 0.14
N GLY A 146 13.29 -15.30 1.07
CA GLY A 146 14.67 -14.79 0.98
C GLY A 146 14.81 -13.28 1.10
N PRO A 147 16.05 -12.80 1.20
CA PRO A 147 16.34 -11.37 1.08
C PRO A 147 16.00 -10.91 -0.34
N LYS A 148 15.66 -9.65 -0.45
CA LYS A 148 15.40 -9.02 -1.74
C LYS A 148 16.66 -9.12 -2.62
N LYS A 149 16.52 -9.76 -3.78
CA LYS A 149 17.47 -9.58 -4.87
C LYS A 149 17.15 -8.31 -5.64
#